data_9841f521ed1109fe97c482276dc46c1a
#
_entry.id   9841f521ed1109fe97c482276dc46c1a
#
_cell.length_a   1.000
_cell.length_b   1.000
_cell.length_c   1.000
_cell.angle_alpha   90.00
_cell.angle_beta   90.00
_cell.angle_gamma   90.00
#
_symmetry.space_group_name_H-M   'P 1'
#
loop_
_entity.id
_entity.type
_entity.pdbx_description
1 polymer ?
#
loop_
_entity_poly.entity_id
_entity_poly.type
_entity_poly.pdbx_seq_one_letter_code
_entity_poly.pdbx_strand_id
1 'polypeptide(L)'
;WKDRNFIFKKYDYEKRSCFSIFSRCCCTCKKNKIEHYSDKEALEFHNSNKSGKIEINSSKPMTSKRDLALAYSPGVAAPVKEIFKNPERAYDYTTKGNLVAVISNGSAILGLGNLGAIASKPVMEGKAVLFKRFADIDAIDLEIDSKDPEEIVNSIKNFAVSFGGINLEDIAAPDCFIIE
;
A
#
# COMPACT_ATOMS: atom_id res chain seq x y z
N TRP A 1 2.55 6.42 -27.65
CA TRP A 1 3.02 5.84 -26.37
C TRP A 1 4.34 6.46 -25.88
N LYS A 2 4.81 7.55 -26.49
CA LYS A 2 5.81 8.46 -25.93
C LYS A 2 5.02 9.62 -25.31
N ASP A 3 5.38 10.02 -24.10
CA ASP A 3 4.82 11.13 -23.32
C ASP A 3 3.57 10.80 -22.44
N ARG A 4 3.73 9.87 -21.51
CA ARG A 4 3.11 10.01 -20.22
C ARG A 4 4.18 9.84 -19.16
N ASN A 5 4.83 10.96 -18.83
CA ASN A 5 5.52 11.11 -17.57
C ASN A 5 4.56 10.70 -16.47
N PHE A 6 4.83 9.59 -15.80
CA PHE A 6 4.30 9.35 -14.47
C PHE A 6 4.89 10.46 -13.61
N ILE A 7 4.18 11.59 -13.56
CA ILE A 7 4.48 12.63 -12.63
C ILE A 7 4.05 12.06 -11.28
N PHE A 8 5.02 11.51 -10.54
CA PHE A 8 4.97 11.72 -9.12
C PHE A 8 4.68 13.20 -8.97
N LYS A 9 3.47 13.59 -8.58
CA LYS A 9 3.27 14.92 -8.03
C LYS A 9 4.28 14.94 -6.90
N LYS A 10 5.42 15.60 -7.16
CA LYS A 10 6.44 15.90 -6.18
C LYS A 10 5.69 16.65 -5.08
N TYR A 11 5.14 15.91 -4.15
CA TYR A 11 5.00 16.45 -2.82
C TYR A 11 6.41 16.85 -2.48
N ASP A 12 6.61 18.09 -2.16
CA ASP A 12 7.88 18.73 -1.93
C ASP A 12 8.73 17.92 -0.95
N TYR A 13 9.42 16.89 -1.44
CA TYR A 13 10.26 15.96 -0.70
C TYR A 13 11.60 16.60 -0.29
N GLU A 14 11.85 17.85 -0.71
CA GLU A 14 13.09 18.53 -0.33
C GLU A 14 13.20 18.85 1.17
N LYS A 15 12.14 18.68 1.96
CA LYS A 15 12.22 18.96 3.40
C LYS A 15 12.02 17.79 4.36
N ARG A 16 11.63 16.61 3.88
CA ARG A 16 11.59 15.41 4.76
C ARG A 16 11.80 14.13 3.96
N SER A 17 13.07 13.75 3.76
CA SER A 17 13.34 12.42 3.22
C SER A 17 12.85 11.36 4.23
N CYS A 18 11.76 10.68 3.94
CA CYS A 18 11.26 9.56 4.75
C CYS A 18 12.31 8.46 4.94
N PHE A 19 13.20 8.29 3.97
CA PHE A 19 14.35 7.37 4.08
C PHE A 19 15.31 7.76 5.21
N SER A 20 15.49 9.06 5.51
CA SER A 20 16.34 9.49 6.62
C SER A 20 15.69 9.27 7.99
N ILE A 21 14.36 9.21 8.05
CA ILE A 21 13.63 8.93 9.30
C ILE A 21 13.75 7.46 9.67
N PHE A 22 13.66 6.53 8.71
CA PHE A 22 13.88 5.11 8.98
C PHE A 22 15.32 4.80 9.38
N SER A 23 16.30 5.39 8.69
CA SER A 23 17.74 5.25 9.03
C SER A 23 18.07 5.89 10.37
N ARG A 24 17.48 7.03 10.73
CA ARG A 24 17.75 7.71 12.02
C ARG A 24 17.01 7.10 13.20
N CYS A 25 15.85 6.49 13.01
CA CYS A 25 15.19 5.75 14.08
C CYS A 25 16.01 4.54 14.54
N CYS A 26 16.77 3.92 13.63
CA CYS A 26 17.67 2.81 13.98
C CYS A 26 18.94 3.27 14.72
N CYS A 27 19.41 4.52 14.52
CA CYS A 27 20.69 4.98 15.05
C CYS A 27 20.61 5.76 16.38
N THR A 28 19.44 6.20 16.82
CA THR A 28 19.25 6.91 18.09
C THR A 28 18.52 6.11 19.16
N CYS A 29 18.20 4.87 18.87
CA CYS A 29 17.71 3.96 19.89
C CYS A 29 18.84 3.68 20.89
N LYS A 30 18.96 4.50 21.94
CA LYS A 30 19.58 4.06 23.20
C LYS A 30 19.07 2.64 23.42
N LYS A 31 19.96 1.72 23.82
CA LYS A 31 19.73 0.32 24.20
C LYS A 31 18.41 0.16 25.01
N ASN A 32 17.25 0.39 24.37
CA ASN A 32 16.00 -0.08 24.89
C ASN A 32 16.08 -1.59 24.76
N LYS A 33 15.96 -2.30 25.87
CA LYS A 33 15.76 -3.74 25.88
C LYS A 33 14.73 -4.04 24.80
N ILE A 34 15.13 -4.81 23.77
CA ILE A 34 14.18 -5.39 22.83
C ILE A 34 13.24 -6.17 23.72
N GLU A 35 11.97 -5.78 23.77
CA GLU A 35 10.97 -6.54 24.52
C GLU A 35 10.99 -7.95 23.94
N HIS A 36 11.28 -8.93 24.81
CA HIS A 36 11.29 -10.33 24.43
C HIS A 36 9.83 -10.74 24.18
N TYR A 37 9.52 -11.14 22.99
CA TYR A 37 8.23 -11.77 22.64
C TYR A 37 8.50 -13.23 22.26
N SER A 38 7.52 -14.08 22.48
CA SER A 38 7.51 -15.47 22.01
C SER A 38 6.78 -15.59 20.68
N ASP A 39 7.08 -16.63 19.90
CA ASP A 39 6.33 -16.93 18.68
C ASP A 39 4.83 -17.09 18.96
N LYS A 40 4.49 -17.67 20.12
CA LYS A 40 3.10 -17.83 20.54
C LYS A 40 2.40 -16.48 20.71
N GLU A 41 3.04 -15.51 21.38
CA GLU A 41 2.49 -14.14 21.55
C GLU A 41 2.33 -13.45 20.20
N ALA A 42 3.29 -13.62 19.29
CA ALA A 42 3.18 -13.06 17.95
C ALA A 42 2.01 -13.66 17.16
N LEU A 43 1.81 -14.98 17.22
CA LEU A 43 0.68 -15.64 16.58
C LEU A 43 -0.66 -15.23 17.19
N GLU A 44 -0.74 -15.14 18.52
CA GLU A 44 -1.94 -14.65 19.24
C GLU A 44 -2.28 -13.22 18.85
N PHE A 45 -1.27 -12.34 18.73
CA PHE A 45 -1.46 -10.95 18.29
C PHE A 45 -2.09 -10.86 16.90
N HIS A 46 -1.64 -11.67 15.93
CA HIS A 46 -2.17 -11.67 14.57
C HIS A 46 -3.56 -12.30 14.43
N ASN A 47 -3.96 -13.15 15.37
CA ASN A 47 -5.24 -13.85 15.36
C ASN A 47 -6.29 -13.28 16.33
N SER A 48 -5.90 -12.36 17.21
CA SER A 48 -6.80 -11.79 18.22
C SER A 48 -7.82 -10.84 17.61
N ASN A 49 -9.05 -10.83 18.17
CA ASN A 49 -10.18 -10.01 17.72
C ASN A 49 -10.56 -10.25 16.25
N LYS A 50 -9.99 -9.45 15.35
CA LYS A 50 -10.04 -9.65 13.88
C LYS A 50 -8.67 -10.12 13.42
N SER A 51 -8.62 -11.11 12.55
CA SER A 51 -7.38 -11.59 11.96
C SER A 51 -6.76 -10.52 11.07
N GLY A 52 -5.43 -10.46 11.04
CA GLY A 52 -4.67 -9.49 10.27
C GLY A 52 -4.52 -8.13 10.97
N LYS A 53 -3.96 -7.17 10.25
CA LYS A 53 -3.63 -5.84 10.79
C LYS A 53 -4.38 -4.70 10.11
N ILE A 54 -5.07 -4.98 9.00
CA ILE A 54 -5.77 -3.99 8.18
C ILE A 54 -7.26 -4.20 8.29
N GLU A 55 -7.98 -3.09 8.39
CA GLU A 55 -9.44 -3.05 8.33
C GLU A 55 -9.87 -1.99 7.33
N ILE A 56 -10.87 -2.29 6.49
CA ILE A 56 -11.45 -1.34 5.55
C ILE A 56 -12.74 -0.79 6.11
N ASN A 57 -12.81 0.52 6.29
CA ASN A 57 -13.96 1.23 6.79
C ASN A 57 -14.48 2.27 5.79
N SER A 58 -15.79 2.51 5.79
CA SER A 58 -16.38 3.58 5.00
C SER A 58 -15.98 4.95 5.56
N SER A 59 -15.48 5.84 4.70
CA SER A 59 -15.17 7.23 5.04
C SER A 59 -16.39 8.17 4.91
N LYS A 60 -17.50 7.68 4.38
CA LYS A 60 -18.75 8.44 4.17
C LYS A 60 -19.89 7.82 4.95
N PRO A 61 -20.84 8.63 5.43
CA PRO A 61 -22.04 8.11 6.07
C PRO A 61 -22.87 7.32 5.05
N MET A 62 -23.36 6.15 5.47
CA MET A 62 -24.22 5.27 4.67
C MET A 62 -25.48 4.89 5.48
N THR A 63 -26.03 5.85 6.21
CA THR A 63 -27.10 5.64 7.16
C THR A 63 -28.49 5.96 6.64
N SER A 64 -28.59 6.77 5.59
CA SER A 64 -29.85 7.20 5.00
C SER A 64 -29.99 6.80 3.54
N LYS A 65 -31.24 6.76 3.06
CA LYS A 65 -31.52 6.57 1.62
C LYS A 65 -30.88 7.65 0.76
N ARG A 66 -30.75 8.87 1.30
CA ARG A 66 -30.08 9.98 0.62
C ARG A 66 -28.58 9.71 0.49
N ASP A 67 -27.93 9.24 1.54
CA ASP A 67 -26.49 8.90 1.50
C ASP A 67 -26.23 7.83 0.46
N LEU A 68 -27.06 6.79 0.42
CA LEU A 68 -26.96 5.71 -0.56
C LEU A 68 -27.15 6.22 -1.99
N ALA A 69 -28.12 7.13 -2.21
CA ALA A 69 -28.36 7.73 -3.51
C ALA A 69 -27.19 8.61 -3.97
N LEU A 70 -26.51 9.31 -3.06
CA LEU A 70 -25.32 10.12 -3.37
C LEU A 70 -24.08 9.26 -3.60
N ALA A 71 -23.87 8.24 -2.75
CA ALA A 71 -22.65 7.43 -2.78
C ALA A 71 -22.66 6.39 -3.91
N TYR A 72 -23.83 5.94 -4.35
CA TYR A 72 -23.97 4.90 -5.37
C TYR A 72 -24.91 5.34 -6.52
N SER A 73 -26.16 4.96 -6.50
CA SER A 73 -27.06 5.24 -7.64
C SER A 73 -28.19 6.17 -7.22
N PRO A 74 -28.44 7.27 -7.97
CA PRO A 74 -27.83 7.71 -9.23
C PRO A 74 -26.63 8.67 -9.08
N GLY A 75 -26.31 9.14 -7.87
CA GLY A 75 -25.37 10.22 -7.60
C GLY A 75 -23.95 9.98 -8.08
N VAL A 76 -23.48 8.72 -8.05
CA VAL A 76 -22.14 8.32 -8.51
C VAL A 76 -21.86 8.66 -9.97
N ALA A 77 -22.89 8.86 -10.79
CA ALA A 77 -22.72 9.27 -12.18
C ALA A 77 -22.05 10.66 -12.32
N ALA A 78 -22.17 11.52 -11.33
CA ALA A 78 -21.54 12.84 -11.37
C ALA A 78 -20.01 12.77 -11.33
N PRO A 79 -19.37 12.18 -10.29
CA PRO A 79 -17.90 12.03 -10.28
C PRO A 79 -17.38 11.18 -11.44
N VAL A 80 -18.11 10.14 -11.90
CA VAL A 80 -17.69 9.36 -13.08
C VAL A 80 -17.56 10.26 -14.31
N LYS A 81 -18.52 11.13 -14.58
CA LYS A 81 -18.48 12.06 -15.73
C LYS A 81 -17.34 13.06 -15.61
N GLU A 82 -17.05 13.54 -14.41
CA GLU A 82 -15.93 14.49 -14.17
C GLU A 82 -14.58 13.82 -14.37
N ILE A 83 -14.40 12.59 -13.87
CA ILE A 83 -13.16 11.81 -14.07
C ILE A 83 -13.00 11.45 -15.56
N PHE A 84 -14.08 11.11 -16.26
CA PHE A 84 -14.01 10.83 -17.70
C PHE A 84 -13.53 12.05 -18.50
N LYS A 85 -13.98 13.26 -18.16
CA LYS A 85 -13.52 14.51 -18.80
C LYS A 85 -12.07 14.85 -18.44
N ASN A 86 -11.68 14.62 -17.19
CA ASN A 86 -10.34 14.90 -16.69
C ASN A 86 -9.94 13.80 -15.70
N PRO A 87 -9.09 12.83 -16.12
CA PRO A 87 -8.66 11.72 -15.26
C PRO A 87 -7.98 12.13 -13.95
N GLU A 88 -7.34 13.31 -13.88
CA GLU A 88 -6.73 13.83 -12.64
C GLU A 88 -7.75 14.05 -11.52
N ARG A 89 -9.03 14.23 -11.86
CA ARG A 89 -10.11 14.35 -10.87
C ARG A 89 -10.34 13.06 -10.07
N ALA A 90 -9.77 11.93 -10.49
CA ALA A 90 -9.79 10.71 -9.70
C ALA A 90 -9.12 10.88 -8.34
N TYR A 91 -8.10 11.73 -8.24
CA TYR A 91 -7.44 12.06 -6.97
C TYR A 91 -8.33 12.83 -5.99
N ASP A 92 -9.32 13.56 -6.49
CA ASP A 92 -10.24 14.35 -5.67
C ASP A 92 -11.48 13.54 -5.23
N TYR A 93 -11.93 12.63 -6.08
CA TYR A 93 -13.22 11.95 -5.90
C TYR A 93 -13.12 10.49 -5.48
N THR A 94 -11.91 9.92 -5.43
CA THR A 94 -11.70 8.51 -5.07
C THR A 94 -10.58 8.36 -4.04
N THR A 95 -10.44 7.16 -3.49
CA THR A 95 -9.34 6.80 -2.58
C THR A 95 -7.96 6.91 -3.23
N LYS A 96 -7.88 6.97 -4.57
CA LYS A 96 -6.62 7.14 -5.31
C LYS A 96 -5.79 8.31 -4.79
N GLY A 97 -6.42 9.35 -4.26
CA GLY A 97 -5.75 10.54 -3.71
C GLY A 97 -4.85 10.26 -2.51
N ASN A 98 -5.10 9.16 -1.78
CA ASN A 98 -4.34 8.81 -0.57
C ASN A 98 -4.10 7.30 -0.41
N LEU A 99 -4.18 6.50 -1.47
CA LEU A 99 -4.06 5.04 -1.39
C LEU A 99 -2.78 4.56 -2.07
N VAL A 100 -1.97 3.78 -1.35
CA VAL A 100 -0.74 3.13 -1.83
C VAL A 100 -0.93 1.61 -1.88
N ALA A 101 -0.45 0.97 -2.95
CA ALA A 101 -0.30 -0.47 -3.01
C ALA A 101 1.08 -0.87 -2.49
N VAL A 102 1.13 -1.77 -1.51
CA VAL A 102 2.35 -2.47 -1.07
C VAL A 102 2.41 -3.79 -1.80
N ILE A 103 3.40 -3.98 -2.68
CA ILE A 103 3.45 -5.12 -3.59
C ILE A 103 4.65 -6.00 -3.30
N SER A 104 4.42 -7.28 -3.21
CA SER A 104 5.47 -8.30 -3.03
C SER A 104 5.14 -9.58 -3.79
N ASN A 105 6.17 -10.35 -4.14
CA ASN A 105 6.04 -11.75 -4.52
C ASN A 105 6.62 -12.70 -3.46
N GLY A 106 7.07 -12.16 -2.34
CA GLY A 106 7.61 -12.93 -1.21
C GLY A 106 8.92 -13.66 -1.51
N SER A 107 9.67 -13.20 -2.52
CA SER A 107 10.93 -13.84 -2.93
C SER A 107 12.13 -13.50 -2.04
N ALA A 108 12.03 -12.44 -1.21
CA ALA A 108 13.11 -12.01 -0.32
C ALA A 108 12.58 -11.49 1.03
N ILE A 109 11.75 -12.28 1.70
CA ILE A 109 11.19 -11.92 3.02
C ILE A 109 12.31 -11.75 4.02
N LEU A 110 12.36 -10.60 4.70
CA LEU A 110 13.46 -10.21 5.60
C LEU A 110 13.79 -11.29 6.64
N GLY A 111 15.01 -11.81 6.56
CA GLY A 111 15.53 -12.83 7.47
C GLY A 111 15.04 -14.26 7.22
N LEU A 112 14.07 -14.44 6.31
CA LEU A 112 13.45 -15.75 6.03
C LEU A 112 13.69 -16.24 4.59
N GLY A 113 14.02 -15.34 3.66
CA GLY A 113 14.27 -15.64 2.26
C GLY A 113 13.00 -15.84 1.44
N ASN A 114 13.05 -16.75 0.47
CA ASN A 114 11.94 -16.98 -0.46
C ASN A 114 10.93 -17.97 0.12
N LEU A 115 9.84 -17.49 0.66
CA LEU A 115 8.73 -18.29 1.17
C LEU A 115 7.45 -18.15 0.32
N GLY A 116 7.50 -17.32 -0.73
CA GLY A 116 6.39 -17.09 -1.65
C GLY A 116 5.40 -16.03 -1.23
N ALA A 117 4.54 -15.65 -2.15
CA ALA A 117 3.65 -14.52 -2.06
C ALA A 117 2.75 -14.55 -0.82
N ILE A 118 2.00 -15.62 -0.62
CA ILE A 118 1.05 -15.70 0.50
C ILE A 118 1.72 -15.62 1.88
N ALA A 119 2.95 -16.15 2.01
CA ALA A 119 3.68 -16.10 3.26
C ALA A 119 4.20 -14.68 3.59
N SER A 120 4.36 -13.80 2.60
CA SER A 120 4.77 -12.40 2.80
C SER A 120 3.64 -11.52 3.36
N LYS A 121 2.39 -11.92 3.22
CA LYS A 121 1.22 -11.11 3.59
C LYS A 121 1.29 -10.50 4.99
N PRO A 122 1.66 -11.21 6.07
CA PRO A 122 1.75 -10.59 7.38
C PRO A 122 2.78 -9.45 7.46
N VAL A 123 3.86 -9.52 6.67
CA VAL A 123 4.87 -8.46 6.59
C VAL A 123 4.32 -7.27 5.81
N MET A 124 3.64 -7.53 4.68
CA MET A 124 3.07 -6.49 3.81
C MET A 124 1.95 -5.71 4.51
N GLU A 125 1.07 -6.39 5.25
CA GLU A 125 0.10 -5.72 6.12
C GLU A 125 0.79 -4.84 7.18
N GLY A 126 1.89 -5.33 7.75
CA GLY A 126 2.71 -4.54 8.68
C GLY A 126 3.23 -3.26 8.03
N LYS A 127 3.75 -3.36 6.80
CA LYS A 127 4.19 -2.19 6.01
C LYS A 127 3.05 -1.19 5.76
N ALA A 128 1.88 -1.68 5.39
CA ALA A 128 0.70 -0.82 5.17
C ALA A 128 0.29 -0.07 6.46
N VAL A 129 0.32 -0.74 7.61
CA VAL A 129 0.08 -0.10 8.92
C VAL A 129 1.12 0.98 9.23
N LEU A 130 2.40 0.78 8.84
CA LEU A 130 3.42 1.81 9.02
C LEU A 130 3.16 3.04 8.15
N PHE A 131 2.70 2.89 6.91
CA PHE A 131 2.27 4.01 6.06
C PHE A 131 1.17 4.82 6.75
N LYS A 132 0.15 4.16 7.28
CA LYS A 132 -0.94 4.84 8.01
C LYS A 132 -0.43 5.54 9.25
N ARG A 133 0.34 4.85 10.10
CA ARG A 133 0.78 5.38 11.38
C ARG A 133 1.71 6.59 11.26
N PHE A 134 2.64 6.58 10.29
CA PHE A 134 3.70 7.59 10.21
C PHE A 134 3.43 8.68 9.19
N ALA A 135 2.61 8.43 8.20
CA ALA A 135 2.37 9.37 7.10
C ALA A 135 0.88 9.68 6.87
N ASP A 136 -0.02 9.01 7.58
CA ASP A 136 -1.47 9.06 7.35
C ASP A 136 -1.88 8.70 5.92
N ILE A 137 -1.08 7.82 5.29
CA ILE A 137 -1.35 7.27 3.97
C ILE A 137 -2.08 5.94 4.14
N ASP A 138 -3.22 5.80 3.49
CA ASP A 138 -3.94 4.53 3.40
C ASP A 138 -3.14 3.59 2.50
N ALA A 139 -2.96 2.35 2.92
CA ALA A 139 -2.24 1.37 2.12
C ALA A 139 -2.90 -0.01 2.23
N ILE A 140 -2.86 -0.75 1.14
CA ILE A 140 -3.24 -2.16 1.10
C ILE A 140 -2.12 -2.96 0.46
N ASP A 141 -1.98 -4.19 0.90
CA ASP A 141 -1.01 -5.14 0.37
C ASP A 141 -1.61 -5.97 -0.77
N LEU A 142 -0.79 -6.23 -1.78
CA LEU A 142 -1.12 -7.01 -2.96
C LEU A 142 0.02 -7.99 -3.23
N GLU A 143 -0.20 -9.25 -2.90
CA GLU A 143 0.76 -10.30 -3.15
C GLU A 143 0.56 -10.87 -4.56
N ILE A 144 1.63 -10.86 -5.38
CA ILE A 144 1.62 -11.41 -6.74
C ILE A 144 2.29 -12.77 -6.73
N ASP A 145 1.52 -13.83 -6.96
CA ASP A 145 2.02 -15.19 -7.01
C ASP A 145 2.64 -15.50 -8.38
N SER A 146 3.75 -14.83 -8.67
CA SER A 146 4.55 -15.06 -9.88
C SER A 146 6.04 -14.93 -9.58
N LYS A 147 6.84 -15.70 -10.35
CA LYS A 147 8.31 -15.63 -10.36
C LYS A 147 8.84 -14.96 -11.62
N ASP A 148 7.96 -14.64 -12.56
CA ASP A 148 8.33 -13.97 -13.80
C ASP A 148 8.24 -12.44 -13.61
N PRO A 149 9.36 -11.71 -13.71
CA PRO A 149 9.37 -10.26 -13.59
C PRO A 149 8.46 -9.55 -14.61
N GLU A 150 8.33 -10.07 -15.82
CA GLU A 150 7.47 -9.46 -16.86
C GLU A 150 5.99 -9.61 -16.49
N GLU A 151 5.58 -10.75 -15.96
CA GLU A 151 4.23 -10.99 -15.48
C GLU A 151 3.89 -10.07 -14.30
N ILE A 152 4.83 -9.90 -13.36
CA ILE A 152 4.69 -8.98 -12.23
C ILE A 152 4.51 -7.54 -12.73
N VAL A 153 5.38 -7.07 -13.64
CA VAL A 153 5.29 -5.73 -14.23
C VAL A 153 3.96 -5.51 -14.94
N ASN A 154 3.50 -6.49 -15.73
CA ASN A 154 2.23 -6.39 -16.43
C ASN A 154 1.04 -6.35 -15.46
N SER A 155 1.09 -7.15 -14.41
CA SER A 155 0.08 -7.12 -13.35
C SER A 155 0.01 -5.75 -12.68
N ILE A 156 1.15 -5.20 -12.28
CA ILE A 156 1.25 -3.87 -11.67
C ILE A 156 0.70 -2.79 -12.60
N LYS A 157 1.09 -2.78 -13.87
CA LYS A 157 0.61 -1.80 -14.85
C LYS A 157 -0.91 -1.80 -14.99
N ASN A 158 -1.54 -2.96 -14.91
CA ASN A 158 -2.98 -3.09 -15.09
C ASN A 158 -3.79 -2.50 -13.92
N PHE A 159 -3.34 -2.64 -12.69
CA PHE A 159 -4.07 -2.11 -11.53
C PHE A 159 -3.53 -0.78 -10.98
N ALA A 160 -2.37 -0.32 -11.46
CA ALA A 160 -1.75 0.94 -11.01
C ALA A 160 -2.67 2.17 -11.13
N VAL A 161 -3.65 2.12 -12.04
CA VAL A 161 -4.66 3.19 -12.21
C VAL A 161 -5.47 3.47 -10.93
N SER A 162 -5.60 2.48 -10.04
CA SER A 162 -6.39 2.57 -8.80
C SER A 162 -5.64 3.23 -7.64
N PHE A 163 -4.32 3.38 -7.75
CA PHE A 163 -3.47 3.82 -6.64
C PHE A 163 -2.82 5.16 -6.92
N GLY A 164 -2.58 5.93 -5.86
CA GLY A 164 -1.80 7.16 -5.90
C GLY A 164 -0.29 6.91 -5.86
N GLY A 165 0.11 5.72 -5.41
CA GLY A 165 1.51 5.29 -5.36
C GLY A 165 1.65 3.78 -5.22
N ILE A 166 2.85 3.28 -5.49
CA ILE A 166 3.21 1.87 -5.37
C ILE A 166 4.50 1.77 -4.57
N ASN A 167 4.55 0.84 -3.63
CA ASN A 167 5.75 0.45 -2.89
C ASN A 167 6.05 -1.03 -3.19
N LEU A 168 7.20 -1.29 -3.78
CA LEU A 168 7.70 -2.66 -3.96
C LEU A 168 8.44 -3.08 -2.69
N GLU A 169 8.14 -4.27 -2.17
CA GLU A 169 8.69 -4.76 -0.91
C GLU A 169 9.05 -6.24 -1.01
N ASP A 170 10.16 -6.63 -0.38
CA ASP A 170 10.61 -8.02 -0.26
C ASP A 170 10.67 -8.81 -1.58
N ILE A 171 11.12 -8.15 -2.64
CA ILE A 171 11.39 -8.74 -3.97
C ILE A 171 12.90 -8.95 -4.11
N ALA A 172 13.32 -10.16 -4.46
CA ALA A 172 14.72 -10.51 -4.57
C ALA A 172 15.42 -9.80 -5.75
N ALA A 173 16.70 -9.47 -5.55
CA ALA A 173 17.56 -9.06 -6.66
C ALA A 173 17.92 -10.29 -7.53
N PRO A 174 18.06 -10.14 -8.88
CA PRO A 174 18.02 -8.89 -9.63
C PRO A 174 16.61 -8.42 -10.01
N ASP A 175 15.57 -9.22 -9.80
CA ASP A 175 14.21 -9.00 -10.30
C ASP A 175 13.62 -7.67 -9.81
N CYS A 176 13.93 -7.28 -8.57
CA CYS A 176 13.47 -5.99 -8.03
C CYS A 176 13.88 -4.80 -8.92
N PHE A 177 15.06 -4.82 -9.53
CA PHE A 177 15.55 -3.75 -10.41
C PHE A 177 14.93 -3.79 -11.81
N ILE A 178 14.39 -4.94 -12.21
CA ILE A 178 13.67 -5.10 -13.48
C ILE A 178 12.24 -4.61 -13.36
N ILE A 179 11.65 -4.86 -12.18
CA ILE A 179 10.25 -4.53 -11.88
C ILE A 179 10.09 -3.04 -11.59
N GLU A 180 11.07 -2.39 -10.95
CA GLU A 180 11.09 -0.95 -10.64
C GLU A 180 11.19 -0.10 -11.92
#